data_58b82ce5ed835fa38b4d7132d8e99394
#
_entry.id   58b82ce5ed835fa38b4d7132d8e99394
#
_cell.length_a   1.000
_cell.length_b   1.000
_cell.length_c   1.000
_cell.angle_alpha   90.00
_cell.angle_beta   90.00
_cell.angle_gamma   90.00
#
_symmetry.space_group_name_H-M   'P 1'
#
loop_
_entity.id
_entity.type
_entity.pdbx_description
1 polymer ?
#
loop_
_entity_poly.entity_id
_entity_poly.type
_entity_poly.pdbx_seq_one_letter_code
_entity_poly.pdbx_strand_id
1 'polypeptide(L)'
;MQLILISGAIKSSSRNVIIKNCEISNTAQTAIYILGGRYNVVGNCNIHDVNNAIIVNAGDAKSLYTGGNIIRNNRISKFARLDKTYTYAVSLYGMGHTVEHNKIYDSEHAAIYFQGVENEIKNNDISNVCKETEDAGAIYAGRKWTSRDNKITGNYIHDISSNIETPSPVGAIFLDDHFADVQIDGNIFANINGTAIRGNAGREHNIANNIFVNCVQSAWITSYPTPSVEKYATQIADAQNFIYKNTEEVSRGKYQEKYFDELYKYDEDGTTVIVNTDELIYGKGLIYKNNLTVNGKDNPEYKFGDLCEVTIEGNKYANNASTYFVNPASKDYTIKLSAIQSAIPGFTAIDFSAMKID
;
A
#
# COMPACT_ATOMS: atom_id res chain seq x y z
N MET A 1 -25.42 -34.89 -1.81
CA MET A 1 -24.38 -34.13 -2.57
C MET A 1 -23.61 -33.33 -1.52
N GLN A 2 -22.41 -33.74 -1.15
CA GLN A 2 -21.60 -33.05 -0.16
C GLN A 2 -20.84 -31.92 -0.88
N LEU A 3 -21.19 -30.68 -0.58
CA LEU A 3 -20.48 -29.52 -1.12
C LEU A 3 -19.13 -29.46 -0.39
N ILE A 4 -18.06 -29.91 -1.02
CA ILE A 4 -16.70 -29.66 -0.54
C ILE A 4 -16.39 -28.23 -0.91
N LEU A 5 -16.46 -27.31 0.05
CA LEU A 5 -15.96 -25.95 -0.08
C LEU A 5 -14.43 -26.01 -0.17
N ILE A 6 -13.91 -26.08 -1.38
CA ILE A 6 -12.48 -25.96 -1.63
C ILE A 6 -12.14 -24.50 -1.47
N SER A 7 -11.33 -24.14 -0.47
CA SER A 7 -10.93 -22.76 -0.16
C SER A 7 -9.95 -22.14 -1.17
N GLY A 8 -9.71 -22.80 -2.29
CA GLY A 8 -8.85 -22.32 -3.39
C GLY A 8 -8.63 -23.40 -4.45
N ALA A 9 -8.35 -22.99 -5.68
CA ALA A 9 -8.02 -23.94 -6.75
C ALA A 9 -6.65 -24.59 -6.50
N ILE A 10 -5.68 -23.81 -5.99
CA ILE A 10 -4.37 -24.30 -5.56
C ILE A 10 -4.15 -23.85 -4.13
N LYS A 11 -3.82 -24.79 -3.23
CA LYS A 11 -3.45 -24.50 -1.84
C LYS A 11 -2.11 -25.12 -1.52
N SER A 12 -1.20 -24.34 -0.94
CA SER A 12 0.14 -24.80 -0.54
C SER A 12 0.50 -24.31 0.84
N SER A 13 1.08 -25.20 1.66
CA SER A 13 1.76 -24.88 2.93
C SER A 13 3.25 -25.26 2.88
N SER A 14 3.74 -25.63 1.71
CA SER A 14 5.09 -26.13 1.51
C SER A 14 6.11 -25.01 1.24
N ARG A 15 7.38 -25.36 1.24
CA ARG A 15 8.48 -24.45 0.91
C ARG A 15 8.97 -24.68 -0.53
N ASN A 16 9.50 -23.65 -1.14
CA ASN A 16 10.15 -23.69 -2.45
C ASN A 16 9.27 -24.26 -3.57
N VAL A 17 7.95 -24.03 -3.48
CA VAL A 17 7.01 -24.40 -4.56
C VAL A 17 7.02 -23.30 -5.62
N ILE A 18 7.03 -23.70 -6.86
CA ILE A 18 6.94 -22.80 -8.01
C ILE A 18 5.65 -23.11 -8.78
N ILE A 19 4.74 -22.13 -8.80
CA ILE A 19 3.54 -22.15 -9.64
C ILE A 19 3.78 -21.16 -10.77
N LYS A 20 3.94 -21.66 -11.98
CA LYS A 20 4.27 -20.78 -13.11
C LYS A 20 3.61 -21.21 -14.42
N ASN A 21 3.47 -20.25 -15.33
CA ASN A 21 2.97 -20.45 -16.69
C ASN A 21 1.59 -21.14 -16.71
N CYS A 22 0.73 -20.78 -15.74
CA CYS A 22 -0.61 -21.36 -15.61
C CYS A 22 -1.66 -20.32 -16.02
N GLU A 23 -2.73 -20.80 -16.62
CA GLU A 23 -3.98 -20.08 -16.72
C GLU A 23 -4.93 -20.59 -15.64
N ILE A 24 -5.45 -19.69 -14.80
CA ILE A 24 -6.36 -20.03 -13.71
C ILE A 24 -7.55 -19.07 -13.79
N SER A 25 -8.71 -19.62 -14.01
CA SER A 25 -9.90 -18.80 -14.19
C SER A 25 -11.18 -19.46 -13.61
N ASN A 26 -12.24 -18.66 -13.52
CA ASN A 26 -13.58 -19.13 -13.14
C ASN A 26 -13.65 -19.79 -11.76
N THR A 27 -12.87 -19.31 -10.81
CA THR A 27 -12.97 -19.77 -9.42
C THR A 27 -13.93 -18.88 -8.63
N ALA A 28 -14.81 -19.51 -7.86
CA ALA A 28 -15.76 -18.79 -7.00
C ALA A 28 -15.10 -18.23 -5.72
N GLN A 29 -13.91 -18.69 -5.40
CA GLN A 29 -13.14 -18.25 -4.24
C GLN A 29 -11.72 -17.87 -4.65
N THR A 30 -10.72 -18.21 -3.86
CA THR A 30 -9.31 -17.89 -4.10
C THR A 30 -8.71 -18.80 -5.17
N ALA A 31 -8.01 -18.26 -6.16
CA ALA A 31 -7.32 -19.07 -7.15
C ALA A 31 -6.08 -19.76 -6.55
N ILE A 32 -5.21 -19.02 -5.89
CA ILE A 32 -3.98 -19.56 -5.25
C ILE A 32 -3.92 -19.12 -3.79
N TYR A 33 -3.76 -20.08 -2.88
CA TYR A 33 -3.64 -19.82 -1.46
C TYR A 33 -2.35 -20.44 -0.89
N ILE A 34 -1.41 -19.60 -0.43
CA ILE A 34 -0.19 -19.99 0.27
C ILE A 34 -0.37 -19.72 1.76
N LEU A 35 -0.48 -20.78 2.56
CA LEU A 35 -0.73 -20.72 3.99
C LEU A 35 0.44 -21.32 4.77
N GLY A 36 1.27 -20.48 5.41
CA GLY A 36 2.45 -20.92 6.17
C GLY A 36 3.64 -21.33 5.33
N GLY A 37 3.49 -21.44 4.00
CA GLY A 37 4.57 -21.82 3.07
C GLY A 37 5.60 -20.69 2.88
N ARG A 38 6.85 -21.07 2.62
CA ARG A 38 7.96 -20.11 2.48
C ARG A 38 8.70 -20.26 1.17
N TYR A 39 9.26 -19.14 0.71
CA TYR A 39 10.08 -19.08 -0.51
C TYR A 39 9.40 -19.69 -1.74
N ASN A 40 8.08 -19.54 -1.80
CA ASN A 40 7.31 -19.99 -2.96
C ASN A 40 7.28 -18.85 -4.00
N VAL A 41 7.14 -19.25 -5.26
CA VAL A 41 7.02 -18.32 -6.37
C VAL A 41 5.73 -18.60 -7.14
N VAL A 42 4.92 -17.54 -7.32
CA VAL A 42 3.81 -17.53 -8.28
C VAL A 42 4.22 -16.60 -9.40
N GLY A 43 4.40 -17.15 -10.61
CA GLY A 43 4.97 -16.35 -11.69
C GLY A 43 4.52 -16.71 -13.09
N ASN A 44 4.48 -15.71 -13.96
CA ASN A 44 4.09 -15.85 -15.36
C ASN A 44 2.72 -16.52 -15.55
N CYS A 45 1.78 -16.29 -14.62
CA CYS A 45 0.43 -16.84 -14.70
C CYS A 45 -0.54 -15.79 -15.23
N ASN A 46 -1.59 -16.28 -15.92
CA ASN A 46 -2.76 -15.50 -16.29
C ASN A 46 -3.91 -15.90 -15.36
N ILE A 47 -4.34 -15.00 -14.46
CA ILE A 47 -5.37 -15.30 -13.45
C ILE A 47 -6.52 -14.31 -13.65
N HIS A 48 -7.70 -14.82 -13.97
CA HIS A 48 -8.82 -13.96 -14.28
C HIS A 48 -10.20 -14.59 -14.00
N ASP A 49 -11.21 -13.77 -13.92
CA ASP A 49 -12.58 -14.21 -13.62
C ASP A 49 -12.65 -15.01 -12.30
N VAL A 50 -11.98 -14.52 -11.27
CA VAL A 50 -11.88 -15.14 -9.94
C VAL A 50 -12.42 -14.22 -8.85
N ASN A 51 -12.64 -14.75 -7.65
CA ASN A 51 -12.95 -13.87 -6.52
C ASN A 51 -11.66 -13.26 -5.97
N ASN A 52 -10.83 -13.97 -5.22
CA ASN A 52 -9.45 -13.56 -4.94
C ASN A 52 -8.48 -14.27 -5.88
N ALA A 53 -7.43 -13.58 -6.36
CA ALA A 53 -6.47 -14.29 -7.20
C ALA A 53 -5.40 -15.00 -6.35
N ILE A 54 -4.64 -14.27 -5.51
CA ILE A 54 -3.54 -14.85 -4.74
C ILE A 54 -3.62 -14.35 -3.29
N ILE A 55 -3.67 -15.28 -2.35
CA ILE A 55 -3.56 -14.98 -0.92
C ILE A 55 -2.29 -15.63 -0.37
N VAL A 56 -1.45 -14.84 0.28
CA VAL A 56 -0.26 -15.29 0.99
C VAL A 56 -0.40 -14.94 2.47
N ASN A 57 -0.33 -15.95 3.32
CA ASN A 57 -0.30 -15.78 4.77
C ASN A 57 0.84 -16.63 5.33
N ALA A 58 2.01 -16.02 5.51
CA ALA A 58 3.23 -16.72 5.90
C ALA A 58 4.26 -15.75 6.51
N GLY A 59 5.26 -16.33 7.18
CA GLY A 59 6.20 -15.56 7.97
C GLY A 59 5.61 -15.20 9.33
N ASP A 60 6.47 -14.80 10.24
CA ASP A 60 6.10 -14.40 11.59
C ASP A 60 6.90 -13.16 12.02
N ALA A 61 6.22 -12.04 12.12
CA ALA A 61 6.83 -10.78 12.50
C ALA A 61 7.44 -10.84 13.91
N LYS A 62 6.77 -11.51 14.86
CA LYS A 62 7.22 -11.56 16.26
C LYS A 62 8.61 -12.17 16.41
N SER A 63 8.92 -13.19 15.64
CA SER A 63 10.23 -13.85 15.63
C SER A 63 11.17 -13.34 14.53
N LEU A 64 10.73 -12.37 13.72
CA LEU A 64 11.40 -11.91 12.50
C LEU A 64 11.69 -13.05 11.51
N TYR A 65 10.74 -13.95 11.37
CA TYR A 65 10.86 -15.12 10.51
C TYR A 65 10.19 -14.86 9.17
N THR A 66 10.98 -14.53 8.16
CA THR A 66 10.46 -14.17 6.84
C THR A 66 9.75 -15.31 6.12
N GLY A 67 8.64 -15.01 5.47
CA GLY A 67 7.96 -15.91 4.54
C GLY A 67 8.64 -15.98 3.17
N GLY A 68 9.19 -14.88 2.69
CA GLY A 68 9.99 -14.81 1.46
C GLY A 68 9.26 -15.28 0.19
N ASN A 69 7.93 -15.19 0.13
CA ASN A 69 7.18 -15.58 -1.06
C ASN A 69 7.18 -14.46 -2.09
N ILE A 70 7.25 -14.82 -3.38
CA ILE A 70 7.35 -13.88 -4.49
C ILE A 70 6.20 -14.09 -5.47
N ILE A 71 5.46 -13.03 -5.76
CA ILE A 71 4.41 -12.97 -6.78
C ILE A 71 4.92 -12.08 -7.91
N ARG A 72 5.23 -12.65 -9.08
CA ARG A 72 5.86 -11.87 -10.13
C ARG A 72 5.43 -12.23 -11.56
N ASN A 73 5.48 -11.24 -12.44
CA ASN A 73 5.22 -11.39 -13.87
C ASN A 73 3.85 -12.02 -14.17
N ASN A 74 2.84 -11.81 -13.30
CA ASN A 74 1.50 -12.32 -13.53
C ASN A 74 0.64 -11.27 -14.23
N ARG A 75 -0.34 -11.70 -14.98
CA ARG A 75 -1.46 -10.89 -15.47
C ARG A 75 -2.68 -11.28 -14.64
N ILE A 76 -3.24 -10.30 -13.92
CA ILE A 76 -4.37 -10.55 -13.01
C ILE A 76 -5.48 -9.56 -13.34
N SER A 77 -6.67 -10.06 -13.67
CA SER A 77 -7.80 -9.20 -14.03
C SER A 77 -9.14 -9.82 -13.63
N LYS A 78 -10.19 -9.01 -13.61
CA LYS A 78 -11.56 -9.46 -13.33
C LYS A 78 -11.64 -10.29 -12.05
N PHE A 79 -10.92 -9.88 -11.04
CA PHE A 79 -11.08 -10.36 -9.67
C PHE A 79 -12.23 -9.60 -8.97
N ALA A 80 -12.53 -9.91 -7.71
CA ALA A 80 -13.72 -9.42 -7.02
C ALA A 80 -15.03 -9.76 -7.78
N ARG A 81 -15.07 -10.96 -8.36
CA ARG A 81 -16.13 -11.38 -9.24
C ARG A 81 -17.48 -11.53 -8.53
N LEU A 82 -17.47 -12.10 -7.35
CA LEU A 82 -18.69 -12.35 -6.55
C LEU A 82 -18.84 -11.33 -5.44
N ASP A 83 -17.80 -11.20 -4.62
CA ASP A 83 -17.74 -10.22 -3.56
C ASP A 83 -17.03 -8.97 -4.08
N LYS A 84 -17.76 -7.85 -4.16
CA LYS A 84 -17.30 -6.60 -4.74
C LYS A 84 -16.47 -5.75 -3.77
N THR A 85 -16.37 -6.18 -2.49
CA THR A 85 -15.61 -5.51 -1.44
C THR A 85 -14.74 -6.50 -0.67
N TYR A 86 -13.63 -6.03 -0.08
CA TYR A 86 -12.68 -6.84 0.67
C TYR A 86 -12.13 -8.05 -0.08
N THR A 87 -12.06 -7.95 -1.40
CA THR A 87 -11.63 -9.01 -2.32
C THR A 87 -10.58 -8.45 -3.26
N TYR A 88 -9.41 -9.09 -3.32
CA TYR A 88 -8.20 -8.50 -3.90
C TYR A 88 -7.55 -9.41 -4.94
N ALA A 89 -6.79 -8.82 -5.87
CA ALA A 89 -5.92 -9.62 -6.73
C ALA A 89 -4.82 -10.30 -5.91
N VAL A 90 -4.15 -9.55 -5.03
CA VAL A 90 -3.11 -10.10 -4.15
C VAL A 90 -3.37 -9.64 -2.73
N SER A 91 -3.39 -10.58 -1.78
CA SER A 91 -3.42 -10.29 -0.35
C SER A 91 -2.18 -10.85 0.34
N LEU A 92 -1.46 -9.98 1.06
CA LEU A 92 -0.26 -10.34 1.82
C LEU A 92 -0.53 -10.22 3.31
N TYR A 93 -0.22 -11.29 4.03
CA TYR A 93 -0.21 -11.33 5.50
C TYR A 93 1.08 -11.95 5.98
N GLY A 94 1.70 -11.32 6.99
CA GLY A 94 2.92 -11.83 7.61
C GLY A 94 4.14 -11.00 7.26
N MET A 95 5.25 -11.64 6.88
CA MET A 95 6.53 -10.95 6.80
C MET A 95 7.34 -11.31 5.55
N GLY A 96 7.93 -10.29 4.91
CA GLY A 96 8.97 -10.42 3.91
C GLY A 96 8.50 -10.99 2.57
N HIS A 97 7.34 -10.57 2.09
CA HIS A 97 6.80 -10.99 0.78
C HIS A 97 7.08 -9.92 -0.28
N THR A 98 7.21 -10.37 -1.53
CA THR A 98 7.42 -9.47 -2.67
C THR A 98 6.32 -9.65 -3.72
N VAL A 99 5.74 -8.54 -4.16
CA VAL A 99 4.83 -8.47 -5.33
C VAL A 99 5.50 -7.57 -6.37
N GLU A 100 5.95 -8.15 -7.46
CA GLU A 100 6.76 -7.41 -8.44
C GLU A 100 6.42 -7.74 -9.90
N HIS A 101 6.51 -6.73 -10.77
CA HIS A 101 6.33 -6.90 -12.22
C HIS A 101 5.01 -7.61 -12.59
N ASN A 102 3.93 -7.35 -11.87
CA ASN A 102 2.61 -7.86 -12.22
C ASN A 102 1.79 -6.78 -12.93
N LYS A 103 0.98 -7.21 -13.90
CA LYS A 103 -0.06 -6.39 -14.50
C LYS A 103 -1.40 -6.74 -13.86
N ILE A 104 -1.97 -5.79 -13.10
CA ILE A 104 -3.21 -5.98 -12.35
C ILE A 104 -4.23 -4.95 -12.83
N TYR A 105 -5.32 -5.41 -13.40
CA TYR A 105 -6.22 -4.49 -14.08
C TYR A 105 -7.67 -4.97 -14.17
N ASP A 106 -8.54 -4.05 -14.52
CA ASP A 106 -9.94 -4.27 -14.90
C ASP A 106 -10.73 -5.05 -13.84
N SER A 107 -10.91 -4.44 -12.66
CA SER A 107 -11.66 -5.07 -11.57
C SER A 107 -12.42 -4.09 -10.68
N GLU A 108 -13.37 -4.61 -9.95
CA GLU A 108 -14.31 -3.85 -9.15
C GLU A 108 -13.73 -3.36 -7.83
N HIS A 109 -12.71 -4.05 -7.29
CA HIS A 109 -12.11 -3.67 -6.00
C HIS A 109 -10.59 -3.45 -6.09
N ALA A 110 -9.94 -3.26 -4.93
CA ALA A 110 -8.52 -2.97 -4.81
C ALA A 110 -7.63 -4.10 -5.34
N ALA A 111 -6.51 -3.74 -5.98
CA ALA A 111 -5.58 -4.71 -6.55
C ALA A 111 -4.79 -5.45 -5.47
N ILE A 112 -4.17 -4.71 -4.54
CA ILE A 112 -3.28 -5.30 -3.55
C ILE A 112 -3.70 -4.86 -2.15
N TYR A 113 -3.86 -5.85 -1.28
CA TYR A 113 -3.97 -5.68 0.16
C TYR A 113 -2.72 -6.21 0.85
N PHE A 114 -2.23 -5.50 1.86
CA PHE A 114 -1.11 -6.00 2.65
C PHE A 114 -1.24 -5.64 4.13
N GLN A 115 -0.77 -6.54 4.97
CA GLN A 115 -0.51 -6.33 6.40
C GLN A 115 0.78 -7.04 6.78
N GLY A 116 1.45 -6.50 7.78
CA GLY A 116 2.65 -7.15 8.34
C GLY A 116 3.90 -6.31 8.11
N VAL A 117 5.02 -6.98 7.91
CA VAL A 117 6.36 -6.38 8.07
C VAL A 117 7.24 -6.73 6.89
N GLU A 118 8.07 -5.76 6.45
CA GLU A 118 9.08 -5.96 5.42
C GLU A 118 8.52 -6.52 4.08
N ASN A 119 7.29 -6.16 3.73
CA ASN A 119 6.73 -6.53 2.44
C ASN A 119 7.13 -5.50 1.37
N GLU A 120 7.42 -5.96 0.16
CA GLU A 120 7.77 -5.11 -0.98
C GLU A 120 6.73 -5.23 -2.10
N ILE A 121 6.18 -4.11 -2.53
CA ILE A 121 5.29 -3.99 -3.68
C ILE A 121 6.00 -3.09 -4.68
N LYS A 122 6.55 -3.68 -5.75
CA LYS A 122 7.43 -2.92 -6.64
C LYS A 122 7.27 -3.25 -8.13
N ASN A 123 7.47 -2.24 -8.95
CA ASN A 123 7.47 -2.36 -10.42
C ASN A 123 6.21 -3.07 -10.97
N ASN A 124 5.05 -2.83 -10.38
CA ASN A 124 3.79 -3.34 -10.89
C ASN A 124 3.09 -2.27 -11.76
N ASP A 125 2.34 -2.73 -12.76
CA ASP A 125 1.42 -1.95 -13.58
C ASP A 125 0.00 -2.21 -13.06
N ILE A 126 -0.61 -1.19 -12.43
CA ILE A 126 -1.94 -1.33 -11.80
C ILE A 126 -2.87 -0.29 -12.39
N SER A 127 -3.97 -0.74 -13.00
CA SER A 127 -4.90 0.17 -13.66
C SER A 127 -6.35 -0.31 -13.66
N ASN A 128 -7.25 0.66 -13.75
CA ASN A 128 -8.68 0.38 -13.94
C ASN A 128 -9.23 -0.62 -12.89
N VAL A 129 -8.86 -0.40 -11.64
CA VAL A 129 -9.34 -1.15 -10.48
C VAL A 129 -10.15 -0.22 -9.57
N CYS A 130 -10.79 -0.75 -8.52
CA CYS A 130 -11.70 -0.02 -7.64
C CYS A 130 -12.94 0.55 -8.37
N LYS A 131 -13.43 -0.10 -9.43
CA LYS A 131 -14.52 0.42 -10.26
C LYS A 131 -15.88 0.47 -9.56
N GLU A 132 -16.15 -0.45 -8.63
CA GLU A 132 -17.43 -0.56 -7.93
C GLU A 132 -17.24 -0.48 -6.41
N THR A 133 -16.36 0.39 -5.94
CA THR A 133 -16.11 0.59 -4.52
C THR A 133 -15.85 2.06 -4.21
N GLU A 134 -15.95 2.40 -2.94
CA GLU A 134 -15.57 3.67 -2.36
C GLU A 134 -14.65 3.43 -1.16
N ASP A 135 -14.07 4.49 -0.61
CA ASP A 135 -13.21 4.44 0.58
C ASP A 135 -12.12 3.36 0.48
N ALA A 136 -11.50 3.29 -0.68
CA ALA A 136 -10.50 2.29 -1.03
C ALA A 136 -9.33 2.90 -1.83
N GLY A 137 -8.27 2.14 -2.00
CA GLY A 137 -7.16 2.45 -2.89
C GLY A 137 -6.77 1.24 -3.71
N ALA A 138 -6.16 1.45 -4.89
CA ALA A 138 -5.66 0.35 -5.71
C ALA A 138 -4.68 -0.53 -4.93
N ILE A 139 -3.87 0.07 -4.06
CA ILE A 139 -3.12 -0.61 -3.00
C ILE A 139 -3.72 -0.15 -1.67
N TYR A 140 -4.15 -1.09 -0.84
CA TYR A 140 -4.82 -0.81 0.42
C TYR A 140 -4.16 -1.55 1.59
N ALA A 141 -3.99 -0.85 2.70
CA ALA A 141 -3.58 -1.39 3.98
C ALA A 141 -4.29 -0.61 5.10
N GLY A 142 -4.54 -1.25 6.23
CA GLY A 142 -5.18 -0.53 7.33
C GLY A 142 -5.21 -1.31 8.63
N ARG A 143 -5.47 -0.57 9.71
CA ARG A 143 -5.72 -1.12 11.05
C ARG A 143 -4.59 -2.00 11.61
N LYS A 144 -3.33 -1.65 11.27
CA LYS A 144 -2.18 -2.39 11.81
C LYS A 144 -1.03 -1.43 12.12
N TRP A 145 -1.12 -0.76 13.25
CA TRP A 145 -0.11 0.19 13.73
C TRP A 145 1.29 -0.45 13.87
N THR A 146 1.34 -1.74 14.16
CA THR A 146 2.58 -2.52 14.26
C THR A 146 3.17 -2.97 12.93
N SER A 147 2.56 -2.66 11.80
CA SER A 147 3.21 -2.87 10.50
C SER A 147 4.44 -1.98 10.37
N ARG A 148 5.55 -2.53 9.88
CA ARG A 148 6.83 -1.81 9.77
C ARG A 148 7.60 -2.20 8.52
N ASP A 149 8.42 -1.25 8.05
CA ASP A 149 9.39 -1.42 6.96
C ASP A 149 8.77 -1.99 5.67
N ASN A 150 7.52 -1.60 5.38
CA ASN A 150 6.87 -1.97 4.13
C ASN A 150 7.23 -0.97 3.03
N LYS A 151 7.39 -1.44 1.79
CA LYS A 151 7.83 -0.61 0.67
C LYS A 151 6.89 -0.73 -0.52
N ILE A 152 6.50 0.42 -1.06
CA ILE A 152 5.74 0.55 -2.31
C ILE A 152 6.59 1.40 -3.25
N THR A 153 7.32 0.75 -4.18
CA THR A 153 8.37 1.43 -4.94
C THR A 153 8.30 1.13 -6.44
N GLY A 154 8.50 2.14 -7.25
CA GLY A 154 8.61 1.95 -8.70
C GLY A 154 7.34 1.39 -9.36
N ASN A 155 6.16 1.58 -8.80
CA ASN A 155 4.92 1.11 -9.43
C ASN A 155 4.34 2.18 -10.36
N TYR A 156 3.69 1.73 -11.43
CA TYR A 156 2.84 2.56 -12.27
C TYR A 156 1.38 2.29 -11.93
N ILE A 157 0.74 3.24 -11.26
CA ILE A 157 -0.66 3.13 -10.83
C ILE A 157 -1.46 4.20 -11.57
N HIS A 158 -2.40 3.77 -12.42
CA HIS A 158 -3.04 4.70 -13.31
C HIS A 158 -4.49 4.38 -13.65
N ASP A 159 -5.19 5.41 -14.13
CA ASP A 159 -6.59 5.29 -14.53
C ASP A 159 -7.46 4.70 -13.42
N ILE A 160 -7.35 5.25 -12.22
CA ILE A 160 -8.12 4.81 -11.04
C ILE A 160 -9.32 5.73 -10.85
N SER A 161 -10.49 5.14 -10.96
CA SER A 161 -11.77 5.82 -10.70
C SER A 161 -12.85 4.82 -10.31
N SER A 162 -13.83 5.26 -9.54
CA SER A 162 -15.03 4.48 -9.24
C SER A 162 -16.21 4.93 -10.11
N ASN A 163 -17.07 3.99 -10.43
CA ASN A 163 -18.36 4.26 -11.06
C ASN A 163 -19.43 4.66 -10.01
N ILE A 164 -19.09 4.59 -8.73
CA ILE A 164 -19.96 4.98 -7.62
C ILE A 164 -19.74 6.47 -7.34
N GLU A 165 -20.81 7.24 -7.37
CA GLU A 165 -20.78 8.63 -6.92
C GLU A 165 -20.69 8.66 -5.38
N THR A 166 -19.61 9.20 -4.84
CA THR A 166 -19.31 9.14 -3.41
C THR A 166 -18.52 10.36 -2.96
N PRO A 167 -18.73 10.83 -1.71
CA PRO A 167 -17.86 11.82 -1.11
C PRO A 167 -16.45 11.29 -0.76
N SER A 168 -16.24 9.96 -0.80
CA SER A 168 -14.97 9.31 -0.50
C SER A 168 -14.41 8.61 -1.74
N PRO A 169 -13.89 9.37 -2.74
CA PRO A 169 -13.41 8.79 -3.98
C PRO A 169 -12.20 7.88 -3.75
N VAL A 170 -12.07 6.88 -4.60
CA VAL A 170 -10.97 5.92 -4.55
C VAL A 170 -9.63 6.57 -4.91
N GLY A 171 -8.57 6.12 -4.25
CA GLY A 171 -7.20 6.57 -4.49
C GLY A 171 -6.30 5.51 -5.13
N ALA A 172 -5.04 5.86 -5.33
CA ALA A 172 -4.05 4.88 -5.78
C ALA A 172 -3.49 4.07 -4.60
N ILE A 173 -3.10 4.74 -3.51
CA ILE A 173 -2.66 4.09 -2.27
C ILE A 173 -3.54 4.62 -1.13
N PHE A 174 -4.07 3.72 -0.31
CA PHE A 174 -4.79 4.08 0.89
C PHE A 174 -4.23 3.33 2.11
N LEU A 175 -3.61 4.10 3.02
CA LEU A 175 -3.09 3.64 4.30
C LEU A 175 -4.07 4.05 5.40
N ASP A 176 -4.96 3.16 5.76
CA ASP A 176 -6.12 3.44 6.59
C ASP A 176 -5.86 3.18 8.07
N ASP A 177 -6.62 3.87 8.94
CA ASP A 177 -6.68 3.68 10.39
C ASP A 177 -5.35 3.32 11.06
N HIS A 178 -4.48 4.31 11.24
CA HIS A 178 -3.20 4.19 11.95
C HIS A 178 -2.19 3.20 11.33
N PHE A 179 -2.34 2.82 10.08
CA PHE A 179 -1.28 2.06 9.40
C PHE A 179 0.01 2.88 9.38
N ALA A 180 1.16 2.26 9.64
CA ALA A 180 2.38 3.02 9.89
C ALA A 180 3.59 2.49 9.08
N ASP A 181 4.63 3.32 8.98
CA ASP A 181 5.96 3.02 8.45
C ASP A 181 5.94 2.37 7.07
N VAL A 182 5.55 3.17 6.07
CA VAL A 182 5.59 2.77 4.67
C VAL A 182 6.49 3.72 3.88
N GLN A 183 7.47 3.16 3.19
CA GLN A 183 8.23 3.87 2.18
C GLN A 183 7.47 3.85 0.85
N ILE A 184 7.09 5.01 0.34
CA ILE A 184 6.44 5.19 -0.96
C ILE A 184 7.38 6.01 -1.84
N ASP A 185 8.14 5.34 -2.71
CA ASP A 185 9.25 5.98 -3.42
C ASP A 185 9.27 5.60 -4.91
N GLY A 186 9.53 6.57 -5.75
CA GLY A 186 9.74 6.34 -7.18
C GLY A 186 8.52 5.82 -7.95
N ASN A 187 7.31 5.99 -7.44
CA ASN A 187 6.10 5.56 -8.14
C ASN A 187 5.61 6.65 -9.12
N ILE A 188 4.90 6.21 -10.15
CA ILE A 188 4.18 7.10 -11.07
C ILE A 188 2.69 6.87 -10.90
N PHE A 189 1.98 7.93 -10.52
CA PHE A 189 0.52 7.98 -10.39
C PHE A 189 -0.04 8.82 -11.53
N ALA A 190 -0.94 8.26 -12.34
CA ALA A 190 -1.48 8.99 -13.48
C ALA A 190 -3.00 8.82 -13.62
N ASN A 191 -3.71 9.93 -13.83
CA ASN A 191 -5.16 9.93 -14.00
C ASN A 191 -5.91 9.29 -12.80
N ILE A 192 -5.60 9.75 -11.60
CA ILE A 192 -6.29 9.31 -10.38
C ILE A 192 -7.45 10.26 -10.10
N ASN A 193 -8.68 9.73 -10.09
CA ASN A 193 -9.89 10.53 -9.85
C ASN A 193 -10.19 10.72 -8.35
N GLY A 194 -9.18 10.75 -7.53
CA GLY A 194 -9.19 10.99 -6.09
C GLY A 194 -7.82 11.39 -5.60
N THR A 195 -7.55 11.20 -4.32
CA THR A 195 -6.23 11.42 -3.74
C THR A 195 -5.31 10.25 -4.09
N ALA A 196 -4.17 10.53 -4.71
CA ALA A 196 -3.25 9.46 -5.11
C ALA A 196 -2.70 8.69 -3.89
N ILE A 197 -2.27 9.40 -2.85
CA ILE A 197 -1.82 8.76 -1.59
C ILE A 197 -2.69 9.30 -0.45
N ARG A 198 -3.53 8.45 0.10
CA ARG A 198 -4.41 8.78 1.21
C ARG A 198 -3.99 8.03 2.48
N GLY A 199 -4.03 8.69 3.64
CA GLY A 199 -3.79 8.08 4.93
C GLY A 199 -4.74 8.61 6.00
N ASN A 200 -5.20 7.72 6.88
CA ASN A 200 -5.95 8.06 8.08
C ASN A 200 -5.09 7.84 9.31
N ALA A 201 -4.59 8.93 9.91
CA ALA A 201 -3.79 8.91 11.13
C ALA A 201 -2.54 8.02 11.09
N GLY A 202 -1.94 7.86 9.93
CA GLY A 202 -0.68 7.14 9.76
C GLY A 202 0.53 7.94 10.28
N ARG A 203 1.61 7.25 10.59
CA ARG A 203 2.88 7.84 11.03
C ARG A 203 4.07 7.19 10.33
N GLU A 204 5.22 7.89 10.37
CA GLU A 204 6.50 7.37 9.86
C GLU A 204 6.48 7.00 8.37
N HIS A 205 5.55 7.57 7.59
CA HIS A 205 5.54 7.39 6.15
C HIS A 205 6.59 8.26 5.47
N ASN A 206 7.37 7.67 4.58
CA ASN A 206 8.32 8.38 3.73
C ASN A 206 7.80 8.37 2.28
N ILE A 207 7.28 9.52 1.84
CA ILE A 207 6.72 9.72 0.50
C ILE A 207 7.71 10.56 -0.30
N ALA A 208 8.52 9.92 -1.14
CA ALA A 208 9.61 10.61 -1.82
C ALA A 208 9.74 10.22 -3.30
N ASN A 209 10.27 11.14 -4.10
CA ASN A 209 10.58 10.92 -5.52
C ASN A 209 9.42 10.36 -6.35
N ASN A 210 8.17 10.60 -5.97
CA ASN A 210 7.02 10.15 -6.74
C ASN A 210 6.63 11.20 -7.79
N ILE A 211 5.97 10.72 -8.82
CA ILE A 211 5.41 11.53 -9.90
C ILE A 211 3.90 11.39 -9.91
N PHE A 212 3.20 12.51 -9.88
CA PHE A 212 1.75 12.61 -9.95
C PHE A 212 1.34 13.35 -11.21
N VAL A 213 0.58 12.71 -12.10
CA VAL A 213 0.13 13.32 -13.37
C VAL A 213 -1.39 13.25 -13.46
N ASN A 214 -2.04 14.38 -13.62
CA ASN A 214 -3.51 14.47 -13.70
C ASN A 214 -4.23 13.82 -12.50
N CYS A 215 -3.67 13.89 -11.32
CA CYS A 215 -4.34 13.45 -10.09
C CYS A 215 -5.19 14.60 -9.53
N VAL A 216 -6.31 14.30 -8.88
CA VAL A 216 -7.09 15.32 -8.17
C VAL A 216 -6.27 15.93 -7.05
N GLN A 217 -5.60 15.07 -6.28
CA GLN A 217 -4.68 15.47 -5.23
C GLN A 217 -3.53 14.46 -5.11
N SER A 218 -2.31 14.92 -4.85
CA SER A 218 -1.15 14.03 -4.73
C SER A 218 -1.13 13.24 -3.43
N ALA A 219 -1.35 13.91 -2.30
CA ALA A 219 -1.36 13.26 -0.98
C ALA A 219 -2.33 13.94 -0.02
N TRP A 220 -3.02 13.13 0.79
CA TRP A 220 -3.80 13.60 1.93
C TRP A 220 -3.68 12.59 3.07
N ILE A 221 -2.98 13.01 4.16
CA ILE A 221 -2.88 12.24 5.39
C ILE A 221 -3.55 13.06 6.50
N THR A 222 -4.61 12.50 7.07
CA THR A 222 -5.34 13.15 8.16
C THR A 222 -4.63 12.92 9.48
N SER A 223 -4.77 13.87 10.41
CA SER A 223 -4.56 13.60 11.82
C SER A 223 -5.87 13.08 12.42
N TYR A 224 -5.79 12.10 13.29
CA TYR A 224 -6.94 11.48 13.90
C TYR A 224 -6.73 11.37 15.41
N PRO A 225 -7.70 11.69 16.24
CA PRO A 225 -8.63 12.83 16.17
C PRO A 225 -8.02 14.10 16.77
N THR A 226 -8.69 15.25 16.64
CA THR A 226 -8.24 16.49 17.28
C THR A 226 -8.54 16.42 18.79
N PRO A 227 -7.56 16.38 19.71
CA PRO A 227 -7.80 16.19 21.14
C PRO A 227 -8.64 17.28 21.79
N SER A 228 -8.72 18.45 21.16
CA SER A 228 -9.42 19.64 21.69
C SER A 228 -10.95 19.56 21.63
N VAL A 229 -11.52 18.49 21.06
CA VAL A 229 -12.97 18.38 20.91
C VAL A 229 -13.48 17.22 21.75
N GLU A 230 -14.22 17.52 22.79
CA GLU A 230 -14.78 16.56 23.77
C GLU A 230 -15.50 15.37 23.10
N LYS A 231 -16.19 15.61 21.98
CA LYS A 231 -16.85 14.54 21.20
C LYS A 231 -15.91 13.45 20.67
N TYR A 232 -14.60 13.71 20.64
CA TYR A 232 -13.59 12.74 20.17
C TYR A 232 -12.90 11.98 21.31
N ALA A 233 -13.21 12.26 22.57
CA ALA A 233 -12.59 11.59 23.72
C ALA A 233 -12.73 10.06 23.62
N THR A 234 -13.90 9.56 23.24
CA THR A 234 -14.14 8.12 23.04
C THR A 234 -13.29 7.57 21.89
N GLN A 235 -13.20 8.31 20.78
CA GLN A 235 -12.40 7.90 19.62
C GLN A 235 -10.90 7.88 19.93
N ILE A 236 -10.43 8.80 20.76
CA ILE A 236 -9.04 8.81 21.26
C ILE A 236 -8.79 7.57 22.10
N ALA A 237 -9.65 7.27 23.06
CA ALA A 237 -9.55 6.09 23.90
C ALA A 237 -9.60 4.80 23.09
N ASP A 238 -10.47 4.73 22.09
CA ASP A 238 -10.57 3.58 21.19
C ASP A 238 -9.29 3.40 20.33
N ALA A 239 -8.73 4.50 19.81
CA ALA A 239 -7.47 4.49 19.07
C ALA A 239 -6.28 4.05 19.96
N GLN A 240 -6.18 4.57 21.17
CA GLN A 240 -5.16 4.18 22.14
C GLN A 240 -5.28 2.69 22.50
N ASN A 241 -6.49 2.23 22.78
CA ASN A 241 -6.74 0.80 23.06
C ASN A 241 -6.40 -0.10 21.88
N PHE A 242 -6.70 0.36 20.67
CA PHE A 242 -6.36 -0.36 19.43
C PHE A 242 -4.84 -0.49 19.28
N ILE A 243 -4.11 0.60 19.44
CA ILE A 243 -2.65 0.62 19.37
C ILE A 243 -2.06 -0.26 20.47
N TYR A 244 -2.56 -0.16 21.70
CA TYR A 244 -2.13 -0.95 22.83
C TYR A 244 -2.27 -2.46 22.57
N LYS A 245 -3.42 -2.92 22.07
CA LYS A 245 -3.62 -4.32 21.68
C LYS A 245 -2.67 -4.78 20.58
N ASN A 246 -2.41 -3.92 19.59
CA ASN A 246 -1.46 -4.25 18.54
C ASN A 246 -0.04 -4.39 19.07
N THR A 247 0.36 -3.56 20.03
CA THR A 247 1.68 -3.65 20.65
C THR A 247 1.82 -4.84 21.58
N GLU A 248 0.77 -5.24 22.31
CA GLU A 248 0.78 -6.47 23.12
C GLU A 248 1.03 -7.72 22.28
N GLU A 249 0.48 -7.79 21.06
CA GLU A 249 0.70 -8.93 20.16
C GLU A 249 2.17 -9.15 19.81
N VAL A 250 2.98 -8.10 19.83
CA VAL A 250 4.40 -8.13 19.43
C VAL A 250 5.36 -7.85 20.58
N SER A 251 4.84 -7.60 21.80
CA SER A 251 5.65 -7.35 22.98
C SER A 251 6.55 -8.56 23.32
N ARG A 252 7.77 -8.29 23.77
CA ARG A 252 8.77 -9.25 24.19
C ARG A 252 9.28 -10.17 23.09
N GLY A 253 10.16 -9.67 22.25
CA GLY A 253 10.85 -10.46 21.25
C GLY A 253 11.64 -9.61 20.27
N LYS A 254 12.28 -10.26 19.33
CA LYS A 254 13.14 -9.62 18.31
C LYS A 254 12.45 -8.49 17.55
N TYR A 255 11.14 -8.58 17.37
CA TYR A 255 10.37 -7.56 16.68
C TYR A 255 10.29 -6.27 17.50
N GLN A 256 10.02 -6.36 18.80
CA GLN A 256 10.03 -5.23 19.72
C GLN A 256 11.42 -4.57 19.73
N GLU A 257 12.47 -5.38 19.90
CA GLU A 257 13.85 -4.90 19.95
C GLU A 257 14.23 -4.12 18.65
N LYS A 258 13.76 -4.61 17.50
CA LYS A 258 14.08 -3.97 16.21
C LYS A 258 13.31 -2.68 15.96
N TYR A 259 12.01 -2.62 16.28
CA TYR A 259 11.12 -1.57 15.80
C TYR A 259 10.54 -0.67 16.90
N PHE A 260 10.57 -1.11 18.15
CA PHE A 260 9.87 -0.44 19.24
C PHE A 260 10.69 -0.30 20.53
N ASP A 261 11.99 -0.50 20.49
CA ASP A 261 12.82 -0.48 21.70
C ASP A 261 12.72 0.88 22.45
N GLU A 262 12.61 1.96 21.73
CA GLU A 262 12.44 3.30 22.32
C GLU A 262 11.06 3.56 22.93
N LEU A 263 10.04 2.78 22.52
CA LEU A 263 8.66 2.92 23.00
C LEU A 263 8.36 2.10 24.26
N TYR A 264 9.24 1.16 24.60
CA TYR A 264 9.06 0.29 25.73
C TYR A 264 10.12 0.55 26.80
N LYS A 265 9.68 0.73 28.03
CA LYS A 265 10.54 0.66 29.20
C LYS A 265 10.08 -0.51 30.05
N TYR A 266 11.02 -1.09 30.76
CA TYR A 266 10.71 -2.06 31.79
C TYR A 266 10.62 -1.30 33.11
N ASP A 267 9.58 -1.57 33.90
CA ASP A 267 9.51 -1.12 35.28
C ASP A 267 10.46 -1.99 36.17
N GLU A 268 10.54 -1.62 37.45
CA GLU A 268 11.41 -2.30 38.43
C GLU A 268 11.10 -3.81 38.57
N ASP A 269 9.88 -4.22 38.25
CA ASP A 269 9.41 -5.61 38.31
C ASP A 269 9.65 -6.36 36.98
N GLY A 270 10.26 -5.73 35.99
CA GLY A 270 10.50 -6.30 34.68
C GLY A 270 9.25 -6.39 33.79
N THR A 271 8.20 -5.68 34.14
CA THR A 271 6.99 -5.56 33.32
C THR A 271 7.21 -4.50 32.23
N THR A 272 6.80 -4.79 31.02
CA THR A 272 6.92 -3.85 29.91
C THR A 272 5.89 -2.73 30.06
N VAL A 273 6.36 -1.50 30.14
CA VAL A 273 5.52 -0.30 30.17
C VAL A 273 5.65 0.42 28.86
N ILE A 274 4.53 0.71 28.21
CA ILE A 274 4.51 1.57 27.02
C ILE A 274 4.71 3.00 27.49
N VAL A 275 5.76 3.63 26.96
CA VAL A 275 6.08 5.01 27.27
C VAL A 275 5.38 5.91 26.26
N ASN A 276 4.62 6.88 26.74
CA ASN A 276 4.07 7.94 25.89
C ASN A 276 2.92 7.53 24.96
N THR A 277 1.94 6.81 25.49
CA THR A 277 0.77 6.34 24.72
C THR A 277 -0.01 7.47 24.04
N ASP A 278 -0.01 8.68 24.61
CA ASP A 278 -0.76 9.83 24.07
C ASP A 278 -0.21 10.31 22.72
N GLU A 279 1.05 10.06 22.44
CA GLU A 279 1.69 10.47 21.19
C GLU A 279 1.58 9.43 20.05
N LEU A 280 1.22 8.20 20.37
CA LEU A 280 1.19 7.11 19.39
C LEU A 280 0.08 7.26 18.35
N ILE A 281 -0.97 7.99 18.69
CA ILE A 281 -2.13 8.20 17.81
C ILE A 281 -1.92 9.30 16.76
N TYR A 282 -0.85 10.11 16.90
CA TYR A 282 -0.61 11.23 16.00
C TYR A 282 0.31 10.84 14.83
N GLY A 283 0.11 11.52 13.71
CA GLY A 283 0.96 11.39 12.53
C GLY A 283 2.33 12.06 12.73
N LYS A 284 3.29 11.32 13.30
CA LYS A 284 4.67 11.80 13.51
C LYS A 284 5.64 11.16 12.52
N GLY A 285 6.76 11.83 12.28
CA GLY A 285 7.83 11.33 11.42
C GLY A 285 7.43 11.20 9.95
N LEU A 286 6.43 11.95 9.50
CA LEU A 286 6.02 11.95 8.10
C LEU A 286 7.03 12.74 7.27
N ILE A 287 7.37 12.21 6.09
CA ILE A 287 8.25 12.85 5.12
C ILE A 287 7.54 12.93 3.78
N TYR A 288 7.48 14.14 3.20
CA TYR A 288 6.96 14.37 1.84
C TYR A 288 7.97 15.21 1.06
N LYS A 289 8.82 14.56 0.24
CA LYS A 289 9.94 15.25 -0.38
C LYS A 289 10.23 14.83 -1.82
N ASN A 290 10.79 15.77 -2.57
CA ASN A 290 11.25 15.55 -3.94
C ASN A 290 10.18 14.96 -4.88
N ASN A 291 8.90 15.24 -4.64
CA ASN A 291 7.82 14.76 -5.48
C ASN A 291 7.52 15.78 -6.60
N LEU A 292 7.16 15.28 -7.76
CA LEU A 292 6.75 16.08 -8.91
C LEU A 292 5.24 15.91 -9.17
N THR A 293 4.48 16.99 -9.09
CA THR A 293 3.06 17.00 -9.48
C THR A 293 2.90 17.77 -10.78
N VAL A 294 2.26 17.15 -11.76
CA VAL A 294 2.01 17.73 -13.08
C VAL A 294 0.52 17.70 -13.41
N ASN A 295 -0.03 18.85 -13.79
CA ASN A 295 -1.44 19.01 -14.13
C ASN A 295 -2.41 18.55 -13.01
N GLY A 296 -2.05 18.72 -11.75
CA GLY A 296 -2.96 18.50 -10.62
C GLY A 296 -4.16 19.45 -10.70
N LYS A 297 -5.32 18.98 -10.23
CA LYS A 297 -6.56 19.77 -10.34
C LYS A 297 -6.73 20.77 -9.21
N ASP A 298 -6.22 20.46 -8.02
CA ASP A 298 -6.43 21.24 -6.81
C ASP A 298 -5.12 21.79 -6.24
N ASN A 299 -5.23 22.95 -5.62
CA ASN A 299 -4.18 23.58 -4.85
C ASN A 299 -4.71 23.80 -3.41
N PRO A 300 -4.13 23.24 -2.35
CA PRO A 300 -2.79 22.62 -2.35
C PRO A 300 -2.80 21.20 -2.91
N GLU A 301 -1.72 20.83 -3.56
CA GLU A 301 -1.47 19.54 -4.17
C GLU A 301 -1.41 18.39 -3.15
N TYR A 302 -1.15 18.74 -1.90
CA TYR A 302 -1.11 17.81 -0.77
C TYR A 302 -1.73 18.48 0.47
N LYS A 303 -2.22 17.65 1.39
CA LYS A 303 -2.78 18.09 2.65
C LYS A 303 -2.36 17.14 3.78
N PHE A 304 -1.93 17.73 4.88
CA PHE A 304 -1.67 17.01 6.13
C PHE A 304 -2.54 17.57 7.22
N GLY A 305 -3.03 16.72 8.12
CA GLY A 305 -3.85 17.13 9.25
C GLY A 305 -3.06 18.02 10.23
N ASP A 306 -3.76 18.88 10.96
CA ASP A 306 -3.16 19.89 11.85
C ASP A 306 -2.25 19.31 12.95
N LEU A 307 -2.45 18.04 13.30
CA LEU A 307 -1.63 17.32 14.30
C LEU A 307 -0.57 16.42 13.65
N CYS A 308 -0.41 16.47 12.33
CA CYS A 308 0.65 15.74 11.65
C CYS A 308 1.96 16.52 11.73
N GLU A 309 2.99 15.86 12.25
CA GLU A 309 4.37 16.33 12.16
C GLU A 309 4.98 15.82 10.86
N VAL A 310 5.16 16.73 9.90
CA VAL A 310 5.59 16.36 8.54
C VAL A 310 6.76 17.24 8.07
N THR A 311 7.79 16.61 7.53
CA THR A 311 8.87 17.28 6.80
C THR A 311 8.50 17.40 5.32
N ILE A 312 8.36 18.63 4.81
CA ILE A 312 8.00 18.92 3.42
C ILE A 312 9.16 19.63 2.75
N GLU A 313 9.78 19.01 1.75
CA GLU A 313 10.99 19.54 1.12
C GLU A 313 11.08 19.17 -0.36
N GLY A 314 11.58 20.10 -1.19
CA GLY A 314 11.99 19.85 -2.57
C GLY A 314 10.88 19.43 -3.54
N ASN A 315 9.61 19.57 -3.18
CA ASN A 315 8.50 19.19 -4.06
C ASN A 315 8.24 20.26 -5.12
N LYS A 316 7.77 19.83 -6.29
CA LYS A 316 7.50 20.72 -7.43
C LYS A 316 6.13 20.47 -8.02
N TYR A 317 5.42 21.56 -8.27
CA TYR A 317 4.22 21.59 -9.11
C TYR A 317 4.51 22.17 -10.50
N ALA A 318 3.89 21.60 -11.53
CA ALA A 318 4.03 22.05 -12.91
C ALA A 318 2.75 21.82 -13.71
N ASN A 319 2.52 22.69 -14.72
CA ASN A 319 1.33 22.61 -15.59
C ASN A 319 1.62 22.01 -16.98
N ASN A 320 2.87 21.67 -17.28
CA ASN A 320 3.24 21.19 -18.61
C ASN A 320 3.97 19.86 -18.52
N ALA A 321 3.26 18.79 -18.79
CA ALA A 321 3.79 17.43 -18.75
C ALA A 321 4.91 17.20 -19.80
N SER A 322 4.83 17.85 -20.96
CA SER A 322 5.83 17.69 -22.03
C SER A 322 7.21 18.22 -21.64
N THR A 323 7.32 19.04 -20.60
CA THR A 323 8.61 19.46 -20.06
C THR A 323 9.35 18.27 -19.43
N TYR A 324 8.66 17.39 -18.77
CA TYR A 324 9.23 16.34 -17.91
C TYR A 324 9.16 14.93 -18.48
N PHE A 325 8.29 14.68 -19.47
CA PHE A 325 8.08 13.36 -20.05
C PHE A 325 8.28 13.34 -21.56
N VAL A 326 8.61 12.17 -22.10
CA VAL A 326 8.89 11.98 -23.53
C VAL A 326 7.62 12.19 -24.37
N ASN A 327 6.54 11.49 -24.05
CA ASN A 327 5.27 11.63 -24.78
C ASN A 327 4.05 11.42 -23.87
N PRO A 328 3.74 12.37 -22.98
CA PRO A 328 2.65 12.19 -22.01
C PRO A 328 1.27 12.11 -22.66
N ALA A 329 1.09 12.64 -23.87
CA ALA A 329 -0.17 12.52 -24.61
C ALA A 329 -0.51 11.06 -24.98
N SER A 330 0.51 10.23 -25.16
CA SER A 330 0.38 8.78 -25.40
C SER A 330 0.62 7.95 -24.12
N LYS A 331 0.50 8.58 -22.96
CA LYS A 331 0.80 7.96 -21.65
C LYS A 331 2.21 7.36 -21.55
N ASP A 332 3.16 7.91 -22.33
CA ASP A 332 4.57 7.61 -22.17
C ASP A 332 5.17 8.60 -21.17
N TYR A 333 5.26 8.16 -19.94
CA TYR A 333 5.83 8.93 -18.82
C TYR A 333 7.32 8.64 -18.62
N THR A 334 8.01 8.16 -19.65
CA THR A 334 9.49 8.10 -19.63
C THR A 334 10.03 9.48 -19.29
N ILE A 335 10.79 9.57 -18.22
CA ILE A 335 11.21 10.84 -17.65
C ILE A 335 12.36 11.48 -18.43
N LYS A 336 12.31 12.78 -18.54
CA LYS A 336 13.44 13.64 -18.94
C LYS A 336 14.20 14.03 -17.67
N LEU A 337 15.06 13.16 -17.20
CA LEU A 337 15.68 13.25 -15.87
C LEU A 337 16.34 14.61 -15.61
N SER A 338 17.09 15.15 -16.58
CA SER A 338 17.74 16.46 -16.43
C SER A 338 16.76 17.61 -16.20
N ALA A 339 15.57 17.57 -16.83
CA ALA A 339 14.54 18.57 -16.63
C ALA A 339 13.92 18.45 -15.21
N ILE A 340 13.71 17.23 -14.73
CA ILE A 340 13.20 17.03 -13.37
C ILE A 340 14.25 17.45 -12.34
N GLN A 341 15.51 17.05 -12.49
CA GLN A 341 16.58 17.41 -11.55
C GLN A 341 16.92 18.90 -11.55
N SER A 342 16.69 19.61 -12.66
CA SER A 342 16.78 21.07 -12.68
C SER A 342 15.70 21.74 -11.82
N ALA A 343 14.52 21.12 -11.71
CA ALA A 343 13.42 21.60 -10.88
C ALA A 343 13.45 21.06 -9.44
N ILE A 344 13.96 19.85 -9.25
CA ILE A 344 14.06 19.11 -8.00
C ILE A 344 15.46 18.47 -7.94
N PRO A 345 16.48 19.19 -7.45
CA PRO A 345 17.88 18.68 -7.46
C PRO A 345 18.08 17.34 -6.76
N GLY A 346 17.26 17.03 -5.74
CA GLY A 346 17.31 15.78 -4.99
C GLY A 346 16.53 14.62 -5.61
N PHE A 347 15.94 14.78 -6.84
CA PHE A 347 15.13 13.75 -7.45
C PHE A 347 15.97 12.57 -7.95
N THR A 348 15.57 11.36 -7.58
CA THR A 348 16.20 10.11 -8.02
C THR A 348 15.58 9.62 -9.34
N ALA A 349 16.40 9.05 -10.21
CA ALA A 349 15.93 8.52 -11.48
C ALA A 349 14.90 7.39 -11.29
N ILE A 350 13.84 7.43 -12.09
CA ILE A 350 12.79 6.40 -12.16
C ILE A 350 12.88 5.71 -13.53
N ASP A 351 12.90 4.39 -13.54
CA ASP A 351 12.83 3.61 -14.77
C ASP A 351 11.36 3.24 -15.07
N PHE A 352 10.72 4.02 -15.92
CA PHE A 352 9.35 3.78 -16.34
C PHE A 352 9.19 2.48 -17.15
N SER A 353 10.24 2.05 -17.86
CA SER A 353 10.18 0.82 -18.64
C SER A 353 10.07 -0.44 -17.77
N ALA A 354 10.66 -0.40 -16.58
CA ALA A 354 10.54 -1.49 -15.60
C ALA A 354 9.12 -1.65 -15.01
N MET A 355 8.29 -0.61 -15.13
CA MET A 355 6.93 -0.61 -14.58
C MET A 355 5.88 -1.07 -15.60
N LYS A 356 6.17 -0.93 -16.91
CA LYS A 356 5.25 -1.34 -17.98
C LYS A 356 5.37 -2.82 -18.26
N ILE A 357 4.23 -3.49 -18.26
CA ILE A 357 4.13 -4.92 -18.52
C ILE A 357 3.20 -5.10 -19.71
N ASP A 358 3.77 -5.59 -20.81
CA ASP A 358 3.07 -5.80 -22.09
C ASP A 358 2.01 -6.91 -22.00
#